data_2488c9bcc81e74c85ac165f44ab03a76
#
_entry.id   2488c9bcc81e74c85ac165f44ab03a76
#
_cell.length_a   1.000
_cell.length_b   1.000
_cell.length_c   1.000
_cell.angle_alpha   90.00
_cell.angle_beta   90.00
_cell.angle_gamma   90.00
#
_symmetry.space_group_name_H-M   'P 1'
#
loop_
_entity.id
_entity.type
_entity.pdbx_description
1 polymer ?
#
loop_
_entity_poly.entity_id
_entity_poly.type
_entity_poly.pdbx_seq_one_letter_code
_entity_poly.pdbx_strand_id
1 'polypeptide(L)'
;MATIPDMNADSTFAPLPPIFAQLGLAYDDVLLLPNETDVIPSEVDTTTHLTRNITMKVPAISAAMDTVTESDMAIAMARNGGIGVLHRNLSIDDQAAQVDIVKRSESGMISAPLTVSPDVTLADLDKLCGRFHISGLPVVDKDSKLVGIITNRDMRFIASEDYDRLKVSEVMTRENLITGPSDISKEDAHDLLAKHKVEKLPLVDSEGRLTGLITVKDFVKTEQYPDATKDEQGRLRVAAGIGFLGDAYNRASALMEAGVDVLVVDTANGEAKLALDMIRRLKSDSAFNGVDIIGGNVATRQGAQAMIDAGVDAVKVGVGPGSICTTRVVAGVGVPQLTAVYEAAQACRAAGVPCIADGGIHYSGDIAKALVAGASSVMLGGTLAGCEEAPGEKVLLHGKQYKLYRGMGSLGAMAPRGKKSYSKDRYFQADVTSNDKVVPEGVEGEVPYRGPLNAVLYQMIGGLHQSMFYIGAHNISEMPERGRFIRITDAGLRESHPHDIVMTAEAPNYSGRQ
;
A
#
# COMPACT_ATOMS: atom_id res chain seq x y z
N MET A 1 24.05 -44.99 8.55
CA MET A 1 23.99 -43.58 8.22
C MET A 1 25.07 -43.30 7.19
N ALA A 2 24.72 -43.21 5.92
CA ALA A 2 25.68 -42.88 4.88
C ALA A 2 25.77 -41.34 4.85
N THR A 3 26.95 -40.83 5.15
CA THR A 3 27.26 -39.38 5.03
C THR A 3 27.19 -39.01 3.55
N ILE A 4 26.29 -38.08 3.22
CA ILE A 4 26.25 -37.43 1.90
C ILE A 4 27.61 -36.74 1.73
N PRO A 5 28.35 -36.97 0.64
CA PRO A 5 29.60 -36.27 0.40
C PRO A 5 29.36 -34.76 0.29
N ASP A 6 30.22 -33.97 0.91
CA ASP A 6 30.23 -32.52 0.79
C ASP A 6 30.51 -32.13 -0.68
N MET A 7 29.49 -31.77 -1.41
CA MET A 7 29.56 -31.38 -2.82
C MET A 7 30.23 -30.01 -3.04
N ASN A 8 30.80 -29.41 -2.00
CA ASN A 8 31.51 -28.12 -2.09
C ASN A 8 33.03 -28.24 -2.30
N ALA A 9 33.56 -29.43 -2.48
CA ALA A 9 35.01 -29.68 -2.47
C ALA A 9 35.73 -29.63 -3.85
N ASP A 10 35.05 -29.25 -4.95
CA ASP A 10 35.70 -29.15 -6.26
C ASP A 10 35.30 -27.87 -7.02
N SER A 11 35.68 -26.70 -6.51
CA SER A 11 35.79 -25.52 -7.38
C SER A 11 37.25 -25.39 -7.87
N THR A 12 37.54 -25.97 -9.01
CA THR A 12 38.81 -25.81 -9.76
C THR A 12 39.04 -24.38 -10.29
N PHE A 13 38.23 -23.41 -9.87
CA PHE A 13 38.38 -22.03 -10.25
C PHE A 13 39.11 -21.26 -9.14
N ALA A 14 40.15 -20.52 -9.53
CA ALA A 14 40.78 -19.54 -8.65
C ALA A 14 39.73 -18.57 -8.07
N PRO A 15 39.85 -18.16 -6.79
CA PRO A 15 38.94 -17.22 -6.20
C PRO A 15 38.88 -15.95 -7.07
N LEU A 16 37.65 -15.50 -7.38
CA LEU A 16 37.45 -14.28 -8.16
C LEU A 16 38.11 -13.08 -7.44
N PRO A 17 38.69 -12.13 -8.21
CA PRO A 17 39.22 -10.90 -7.63
C PRO A 17 38.16 -10.16 -6.80
N PRO A 18 38.58 -9.38 -5.78
CA PRO A 18 37.65 -8.67 -4.89
C PRO A 18 36.66 -7.71 -5.58
N ILE A 19 36.95 -7.31 -6.83
CA ILE A 19 36.03 -6.52 -7.65
C ILE A 19 34.74 -7.27 -8.01
N PHE A 20 34.77 -8.62 -7.99
CA PHE A 20 33.60 -9.45 -8.19
C PHE A 20 33.04 -9.83 -6.82
N ALA A 21 31.83 -9.33 -6.52
CA ALA A 21 31.08 -9.76 -5.35
C ALA A 21 30.61 -11.21 -5.48
N GLN A 22 29.96 -11.70 -4.44
CA GLN A 22 29.34 -13.04 -4.43
C GLN A 22 28.28 -13.19 -5.54
N LEU A 23 27.90 -14.43 -5.84
CA LEU A 23 26.81 -14.74 -6.76
C LEU A 23 25.50 -14.20 -6.21
N GLY A 24 24.81 -13.34 -6.99
CA GLY A 24 23.48 -12.84 -6.68
C GLY A 24 22.39 -13.84 -7.12
N LEU A 25 21.39 -14.07 -6.26
CA LEU A 25 20.27 -14.98 -6.51
C LEU A 25 18.94 -14.19 -6.55
N ALA A 26 18.11 -14.51 -7.54
CA ALA A 26 16.70 -14.12 -7.65
C ALA A 26 15.80 -15.17 -6.94
N TYR A 27 14.50 -14.93 -6.87
CA TYR A 27 13.57 -15.92 -6.30
C TYR A 27 13.51 -17.21 -7.13
N ASP A 28 13.68 -17.10 -8.44
CA ASP A 28 13.64 -18.24 -9.36
C ASP A 28 14.88 -19.16 -9.26
N ASP A 29 15.95 -18.71 -8.60
CA ASP A 29 17.19 -19.50 -8.44
C ASP A 29 17.15 -20.47 -7.26
N VAL A 30 16.08 -20.45 -6.46
CA VAL A 30 15.96 -21.23 -5.24
C VAL A 30 14.57 -21.82 -5.03
N LEU A 31 14.51 -22.91 -4.25
CA LEU A 31 13.29 -23.42 -3.63
C LEU A 31 13.49 -23.49 -2.11
N LEU A 32 12.38 -23.51 -1.36
CA LEU A 32 12.39 -23.82 0.06
C LEU A 32 12.38 -25.33 0.27
N LEU A 33 13.22 -25.82 1.18
CA LEU A 33 13.22 -27.22 1.59
C LEU A 33 12.05 -27.47 2.54
N PRO A 34 11.29 -28.57 2.36
CA PRO A 34 10.29 -28.97 3.33
C PRO A 34 10.95 -29.42 4.64
N ASN A 35 10.25 -29.17 5.73
CA ASN A 35 10.67 -29.55 7.09
C ASN A 35 9.60 -30.42 7.78
N GLU A 36 9.97 -31.01 8.93
CA GLU A 36 8.97 -31.54 9.86
C GLU A 36 8.05 -30.40 10.34
N THR A 37 6.75 -30.67 10.38
CA THR A 37 5.75 -29.67 10.71
C THR A 37 4.61 -30.23 11.54
N ASP A 38 4.13 -29.43 12.49
CA ASP A 38 2.88 -29.58 13.22
C ASP A 38 1.91 -28.43 12.91
N VAL A 39 2.28 -27.58 11.94
CA VAL A 39 1.53 -26.38 11.54
C VAL A 39 0.30 -26.77 10.75
N ILE A 40 -0.84 -26.16 11.06
CA ILE A 40 -2.07 -26.23 10.26
C ILE A 40 -2.19 -24.93 9.46
N PRO A 41 -2.31 -24.97 8.11
CA PRO A 41 -2.32 -23.76 7.28
C PRO A 41 -3.37 -22.70 7.65
N SER A 42 -4.51 -23.10 8.21
CA SER A 42 -5.57 -22.19 8.65
C SER A 42 -5.30 -21.52 10.01
N GLU A 43 -4.28 -21.96 10.74
CA GLU A 43 -3.97 -21.49 12.10
C GLU A 43 -2.68 -20.65 12.16
N VAL A 44 -1.99 -20.47 11.02
CA VAL A 44 -0.78 -19.65 10.98
C VAL A 44 -1.09 -18.17 11.19
N ASP A 45 -0.21 -17.47 11.89
CA ASP A 45 -0.29 -16.02 12.08
C ASP A 45 0.62 -15.29 11.10
N THR A 46 0.02 -14.55 10.16
CA THR A 46 0.74 -13.70 9.21
C THR A 46 0.93 -12.27 9.68
N THR A 47 0.63 -11.98 10.95
CA THR A 47 0.85 -10.66 11.56
C THR A 47 2.34 -10.29 11.48
N THR A 48 2.60 -9.08 11.01
CA THR A 48 3.97 -8.60 10.80
C THR A 48 4.08 -7.09 11.08
N HIS A 49 5.31 -6.59 11.12
CA HIS A 49 5.61 -5.18 11.26
C HIS A 49 5.86 -4.53 9.90
N LEU A 50 5.08 -3.49 9.56
CA LEU A 50 5.37 -2.59 8.44
C LEU A 50 6.55 -1.69 8.78
N THR A 51 6.48 -1.08 9.97
CA THR A 51 7.46 -0.19 10.57
C THR A 51 7.68 -0.61 12.01
N ARG A 52 8.54 0.09 12.75
CA ARG A 52 8.73 -0.17 14.19
C ARG A 52 7.44 -0.03 15.00
N ASN A 53 6.50 0.83 14.57
CA ASN A 53 5.32 1.23 15.33
C ASN A 53 4.01 0.70 14.74
N ILE A 54 4.00 0.24 13.49
CA ILE A 54 2.80 -0.19 12.78
C ILE A 54 2.86 -1.68 12.47
N THR A 55 1.84 -2.40 12.90
CA THR A 55 1.63 -3.82 12.57
C THR A 55 0.56 -3.97 11.49
N MET A 56 0.67 -5.05 10.72
CA MET A 56 -0.30 -5.48 9.71
C MET A 56 -0.63 -6.96 9.92
N LYS A 57 -1.85 -7.37 9.59
CA LYS A 57 -2.28 -8.78 9.60
C LYS A 57 -1.76 -9.56 8.40
N VAL A 58 -1.52 -8.88 7.30
CA VAL A 58 -1.09 -9.45 6.02
C VAL A 58 0.21 -8.77 5.60
N PRO A 59 1.30 -9.51 5.28
CA PRO A 59 2.60 -8.95 4.97
C PRO A 59 2.69 -8.40 3.53
N ALA A 60 1.66 -7.67 3.09
CA ALA A 60 1.54 -7.17 1.73
C ALA A 60 1.28 -5.67 1.68
N ILE A 61 2.00 -4.99 0.78
CA ILE A 61 1.96 -3.54 0.55
C ILE A 61 1.72 -3.31 -0.94
N SER A 62 0.81 -2.42 -1.33
CA SER A 62 0.69 -2.02 -2.74
C SER A 62 1.66 -0.89 -3.08
N ALA A 63 2.30 -1.01 -4.25
CA ALA A 63 3.41 -0.15 -4.66
C ALA A 63 2.96 1.29 -4.98
N ALA A 64 3.86 2.26 -4.70
CA ALA A 64 3.68 3.68 -4.98
C ALA A 64 3.80 3.99 -6.49
N MET A 65 2.91 3.44 -7.29
CA MET A 65 2.91 3.57 -8.75
C MET A 65 1.56 4.07 -9.25
N ASP A 66 1.57 4.95 -10.25
CA ASP A 66 0.38 5.61 -10.77
C ASP A 66 -0.56 4.69 -11.59
N THR A 67 -0.19 3.43 -11.73
CA THR A 67 -1.01 2.35 -12.28
C THR A 67 -1.29 1.23 -11.27
N VAL A 68 -1.00 1.46 -9.97
CA VAL A 68 -1.21 0.47 -8.91
C VAL A 68 -2.01 1.04 -7.74
N THR A 69 -1.57 2.15 -7.13
CA THR A 69 -2.14 2.61 -5.86
C THR A 69 -2.62 4.05 -5.89
N GLU A 70 -3.92 4.21 -5.94
CA GLU A 70 -4.67 5.40 -5.53
C GLU A 70 -5.61 5.03 -4.38
N SER A 71 -6.55 5.92 -4.01
CA SER A 71 -7.41 5.75 -2.83
C SER A 71 -8.14 4.41 -2.79
N ASP A 72 -8.70 3.93 -3.92
CA ASP A 72 -9.48 2.70 -3.97
C ASP A 72 -8.62 1.47 -3.62
N MET A 73 -7.42 1.38 -4.23
CA MET A 73 -6.45 0.33 -3.91
C MET A 73 -5.96 0.44 -2.46
N ALA A 74 -5.68 1.65 -1.97
CA ALA A 74 -5.21 1.86 -0.59
C ALA A 74 -6.28 1.43 0.42
N ILE A 75 -7.54 1.76 0.18
CA ILE A 75 -8.68 1.32 1.00
C ILE A 75 -8.80 -0.20 0.99
N ALA A 76 -8.78 -0.81 -0.20
CA ALA A 76 -8.91 -2.26 -0.34
C ALA A 76 -7.74 -3.00 0.34
N MET A 77 -6.50 -2.52 0.19
CA MET A 77 -5.33 -3.08 0.87
C MET A 77 -5.46 -3.02 2.39
N ALA A 78 -5.80 -1.85 2.95
CA ALA A 78 -5.95 -1.68 4.39
C ALA A 78 -7.09 -2.53 4.95
N ARG A 79 -8.22 -2.66 4.26
CA ARG A 79 -9.34 -3.55 4.63
C ARG A 79 -8.94 -5.02 4.71
N ASN A 80 -8.06 -5.46 3.82
CA ASN A 80 -7.58 -6.83 3.78
C ASN A 80 -6.31 -7.06 4.63
N GLY A 81 -6.03 -6.18 5.59
CA GLY A 81 -4.95 -6.35 6.57
C GLY A 81 -3.55 -5.96 6.11
N GLY A 82 -3.40 -5.44 4.88
CA GLY A 82 -2.18 -4.84 4.36
C GLY A 82 -2.19 -3.32 4.44
N ILE A 83 -1.43 -2.64 3.56
CA ILE A 83 -1.43 -1.18 3.42
C ILE A 83 -1.15 -0.76 1.97
N GLY A 84 -1.75 0.36 1.54
CA GLY A 84 -1.44 0.98 0.25
C GLY A 84 -0.49 2.17 0.39
N VAL A 85 0.44 2.30 -0.56
CA VAL A 85 1.30 3.48 -0.68
C VAL A 85 0.83 4.33 -1.85
N LEU A 86 0.19 5.46 -1.57
CA LEU A 86 -0.26 6.41 -2.58
C LEU A 86 0.93 6.98 -3.35
N HIS A 87 0.84 6.95 -4.69
CA HIS A 87 1.90 7.45 -5.53
C HIS A 87 1.98 8.99 -5.50
N ARG A 88 3.16 9.54 -5.77
CA ARG A 88 3.41 10.99 -5.79
C ARG A 88 3.35 11.63 -7.17
N ASN A 89 2.96 10.89 -8.21
CA ASN A 89 2.79 11.44 -9.57
C ASN A 89 1.48 12.23 -9.70
N LEU A 90 1.22 13.09 -8.72
CA LEU A 90 0.05 13.95 -8.53
C LEU A 90 0.51 15.31 -8.00
N SER A 91 -0.36 16.32 -8.07
CA SER A 91 -0.16 17.55 -7.31
C SER A 91 -0.15 17.24 -5.79
N ILE A 92 0.38 18.16 -4.99
CA ILE A 92 0.36 18.04 -3.52
C ILE A 92 -1.08 17.91 -3.03
N ASP A 93 -1.96 18.79 -3.52
CA ASP A 93 -3.37 18.87 -3.11
C ASP A 93 -4.14 17.58 -3.50
N ASP A 94 -3.90 17.07 -4.72
CA ASP A 94 -4.56 15.83 -5.17
C ASP A 94 -4.10 14.62 -4.35
N GLN A 95 -2.81 14.51 -4.02
CA GLN A 95 -2.31 13.41 -3.20
C GLN A 95 -2.82 13.51 -1.75
N ALA A 96 -2.87 14.71 -1.17
CA ALA A 96 -3.45 14.93 0.15
C ALA A 96 -4.95 14.61 0.18
N ALA A 97 -5.69 14.95 -0.88
CA ALA A 97 -7.09 14.58 -1.03
C ALA A 97 -7.28 13.05 -1.08
N GLN A 98 -6.37 12.32 -1.70
CA GLN A 98 -6.39 10.84 -1.68
C GLN A 98 -6.21 10.28 -0.27
N VAL A 99 -5.29 10.85 0.53
CA VAL A 99 -5.13 10.48 1.95
C VAL A 99 -6.44 10.71 2.71
N ASP A 100 -7.05 11.89 2.57
CA ASP A 100 -8.32 12.23 3.23
C ASP A 100 -9.46 11.25 2.85
N ILE A 101 -9.56 10.85 1.57
CA ILE A 101 -10.52 9.83 1.12
C ILE A 101 -10.31 8.50 1.86
N VAL A 102 -9.06 8.02 1.98
CA VAL A 102 -8.76 6.77 2.69
C VAL A 102 -9.12 6.90 4.17
N LYS A 103 -8.70 7.97 4.84
CA LYS A 103 -8.96 8.21 6.27
C LYS A 103 -10.46 8.32 6.59
N ARG A 104 -11.27 8.86 5.67
CA ARG A 104 -12.72 8.98 5.81
C ARG A 104 -13.49 7.74 5.38
N SER A 105 -12.88 6.80 4.66
CA SER A 105 -13.56 5.60 4.15
C SER A 105 -14.05 4.67 5.26
N GLU A 106 -13.35 4.67 6.39
CA GLU A 106 -13.75 3.99 7.62
C GLU A 106 -13.34 4.82 8.83
N SER A 107 -14.31 5.14 9.66
CA SER A 107 -14.08 5.75 10.95
C SER A 107 -15.14 5.19 11.89
N GLY A 108 -14.70 4.52 12.95
CA GLY A 108 -15.64 4.01 13.98
C GLY A 108 -16.42 5.12 14.67
N MET A 109 -15.86 6.33 14.70
CA MET A 109 -16.45 7.60 15.08
C MET A 109 -15.70 8.70 14.34
N ILE A 110 -16.38 9.45 13.50
CA ILE A 110 -15.79 10.62 12.82
C ILE A 110 -15.72 11.76 13.83
N SER A 111 -14.56 12.01 14.41
CA SER A 111 -14.33 13.07 15.40
C SER A 111 -14.37 14.49 14.81
N ALA A 112 -14.27 14.63 13.49
CA ALA A 112 -14.41 15.91 12.77
C ALA A 112 -15.21 15.66 11.48
N PRO A 113 -16.54 15.44 11.57
CA PRO A 113 -17.34 15.17 10.40
C PRO A 113 -17.39 16.38 9.47
N LEU A 114 -17.42 16.11 8.16
CA LEU A 114 -17.79 17.14 7.21
C LEU A 114 -19.19 17.66 7.55
N THR A 115 -19.33 18.96 7.58
CA THR A 115 -20.58 19.65 7.88
C THR A 115 -20.96 20.60 6.74
N VAL A 116 -22.19 21.01 6.72
CA VAL A 116 -22.68 22.02 5.77
C VAL A 116 -23.46 23.09 6.53
N SER A 117 -23.36 24.34 6.05
CA SER A 117 -24.19 25.43 6.57
C SER A 117 -25.61 25.33 6.00
N PRO A 118 -26.65 25.77 6.77
CA PRO A 118 -28.03 25.83 6.29
C PRO A 118 -28.22 26.64 5.00
N ASP A 119 -27.32 27.58 4.72
CA ASP A 119 -27.42 28.52 3.59
C ASP A 119 -26.83 28.02 2.28
N VAL A 120 -26.15 26.90 2.28
CA VAL A 120 -25.53 26.27 1.09
C VAL A 120 -26.63 25.77 0.15
N THR A 121 -26.40 25.85 -1.17
CA THR A 121 -27.31 25.31 -2.18
C THR A 121 -27.21 23.76 -2.27
N LEU A 122 -28.26 23.12 -2.76
CA LEU A 122 -28.23 21.67 -2.98
C LEU A 122 -27.21 21.28 -4.06
N ALA A 123 -26.96 22.14 -5.04
CA ALA A 123 -25.94 21.91 -6.06
C ALA A 123 -24.52 21.86 -5.48
N ASP A 124 -24.19 22.76 -4.56
CA ASP A 124 -22.89 22.75 -3.90
C ASP A 124 -22.76 21.59 -2.89
N LEU A 125 -23.86 21.25 -2.22
CA LEU A 125 -23.94 20.05 -1.38
C LEU A 125 -23.70 18.78 -2.20
N ASP A 126 -24.34 18.64 -3.36
CA ASP A 126 -24.20 17.47 -4.24
C ASP A 126 -22.76 17.31 -4.75
N LYS A 127 -22.11 18.42 -5.17
CA LYS A 127 -20.69 18.44 -5.52
C LYS A 127 -19.80 17.97 -4.35
N LEU A 128 -20.09 18.45 -3.13
CA LEU A 128 -19.37 18.06 -1.92
C LEU A 128 -19.56 16.57 -1.62
N CYS A 129 -20.79 16.09 -1.68
CA CYS A 129 -21.12 14.67 -1.50
C CYS A 129 -20.44 13.79 -2.55
N GLY A 130 -20.45 14.20 -3.82
CA GLY A 130 -19.78 13.49 -4.91
C GLY A 130 -18.26 13.44 -4.73
N ARG A 131 -17.63 14.57 -4.37
CA ARG A 131 -16.17 14.64 -4.15
C ARG A 131 -15.69 13.68 -3.03
N PHE A 132 -16.44 13.55 -1.96
CA PHE A 132 -16.06 12.77 -0.78
C PHE A 132 -16.78 11.41 -0.68
N HIS A 133 -17.59 11.02 -1.68
CA HIS A 133 -18.37 9.78 -1.73
C HIS A 133 -19.24 9.55 -0.48
N ILE A 134 -19.86 10.60 0.05
CA ILE A 134 -20.70 10.58 1.25
C ILE A 134 -22.18 10.77 0.90
N SER A 135 -23.06 10.12 1.68
CA SER A 135 -24.51 10.08 1.41
C SER A 135 -25.32 11.05 2.28
N GLY A 136 -24.68 11.96 2.99
CA GLY A 136 -25.35 12.97 3.82
C GLY A 136 -24.47 13.50 4.93
N LEU A 137 -24.80 14.70 5.40
CA LEU A 137 -23.98 15.52 6.27
C LEU A 137 -24.80 16.09 7.43
N PRO A 138 -24.20 16.26 8.64
CA PRO A 138 -24.74 17.12 9.66
C PRO A 138 -24.75 18.57 9.17
N VAL A 139 -25.81 19.30 9.51
CA VAL A 139 -25.96 20.72 9.24
C VAL A 139 -25.72 21.49 10.53
N VAL A 140 -24.77 22.42 10.50
CA VAL A 140 -24.39 23.20 11.69
C VAL A 140 -24.53 24.70 11.44
N ASP A 141 -24.80 25.44 12.50
CA ASP A 141 -24.80 26.91 12.47
C ASP A 141 -23.37 27.49 12.62
N LYS A 142 -23.29 28.81 12.76
CA LYS A 142 -22.00 29.54 12.88
C LYS A 142 -21.24 29.20 14.17
N ASP A 143 -21.93 28.69 15.19
CA ASP A 143 -21.37 28.31 16.48
C ASP A 143 -21.10 26.80 16.56
N SER A 144 -21.11 26.11 15.41
CA SER A 144 -20.95 24.66 15.27
C SER A 144 -22.04 23.83 15.97
N LYS A 145 -23.19 24.44 16.31
CA LYS A 145 -24.33 23.70 16.87
C LYS A 145 -25.06 22.94 15.78
N LEU A 146 -25.45 21.71 16.11
CA LEU A 146 -26.21 20.87 15.21
C LEU A 146 -27.64 21.45 15.05
N VAL A 147 -28.00 21.82 13.81
CA VAL A 147 -29.33 22.37 13.49
C VAL A 147 -30.14 21.49 12.54
N GLY A 148 -29.53 20.44 12.02
CA GLY A 148 -30.19 19.49 11.12
C GLY A 148 -29.26 18.41 10.61
N ILE A 149 -29.84 17.51 9.82
CA ILE A 149 -29.11 16.53 9.02
C ILE A 149 -29.70 16.50 7.62
N ILE A 150 -28.85 16.41 6.61
CA ILE A 150 -29.29 16.27 5.22
C ILE A 150 -28.64 15.02 4.59
N THR A 151 -29.44 14.24 3.87
CA THR A 151 -29.02 12.99 3.26
C THR A 151 -29.53 12.88 1.82
N ASN A 152 -28.98 11.95 1.03
CA ASN A 152 -29.49 11.64 -0.31
C ASN A 152 -30.97 11.25 -0.30
N ARG A 153 -31.52 10.78 0.83
CA ARG A 153 -32.94 10.46 0.98
C ARG A 153 -33.79 11.71 0.94
N ASP A 154 -33.33 12.78 1.56
CA ASP A 154 -34.03 14.08 1.61
C ASP A 154 -34.04 14.74 0.22
N MET A 155 -33.00 14.55 -0.59
CA MET A 155 -32.88 15.12 -1.93
C MET A 155 -33.51 14.28 -3.04
N ARG A 156 -33.87 13.01 -2.78
CA ARG A 156 -34.26 12.01 -3.79
C ARG A 156 -35.41 12.45 -4.70
N PHE A 157 -36.33 13.26 -4.20
CA PHE A 157 -37.55 13.67 -4.90
C PHE A 157 -37.49 15.11 -5.41
N ILE A 158 -36.34 15.77 -5.32
CA ILE A 158 -36.13 17.15 -5.79
C ILE A 158 -35.60 17.08 -7.23
N ALA A 159 -36.21 17.88 -8.12
CA ALA A 159 -35.76 17.97 -9.49
C ALA A 159 -34.37 18.64 -9.57
N SER A 160 -33.49 18.14 -10.44
CA SER A 160 -32.11 18.64 -10.57
C SER A 160 -32.06 20.14 -10.93
N GLU A 161 -33.05 20.64 -11.64
CA GLU A 161 -33.22 22.07 -12.00
C GLU A 161 -33.46 23.00 -10.80
N ASP A 162 -33.89 22.44 -9.66
CA ASP A 162 -34.10 23.18 -8.42
C ASP A 162 -32.84 23.23 -7.51
N TYR A 163 -31.79 22.46 -7.81
CA TYR A 163 -30.61 22.33 -6.97
C TYR A 163 -29.85 23.65 -6.78
N ASP A 164 -29.78 24.49 -7.80
CA ASP A 164 -29.13 25.82 -7.72
C ASP A 164 -29.94 26.83 -6.91
N ARG A 165 -31.25 26.61 -6.77
CA ARG A 165 -32.18 27.55 -6.11
C ARG A 165 -32.43 27.20 -4.64
N LEU A 166 -32.62 25.92 -4.34
CA LEU A 166 -32.95 25.44 -2.99
C LEU A 166 -31.74 25.40 -2.07
N LYS A 167 -31.94 25.84 -0.83
CA LYS A 167 -30.95 25.77 0.23
C LYS A 167 -31.11 24.47 1.06
N VAL A 168 -30.02 24.04 1.66
CA VAL A 168 -29.99 22.93 2.62
C VAL A 168 -31.05 23.10 3.70
N SER A 169 -31.21 24.32 4.20
CA SER A 169 -32.19 24.67 5.24
C SER A 169 -33.64 24.42 4.86
N GLU A 170 -33.99 24.36 3.59
CA GLU A 170 -35.36 24.13 3.11
C GLU A 170 -35.71 22.66 2.99
N VAL A 171 -34.67 21.79 2.98
CA VAL A 171 -34.81 20.35 2.66
C VAL A 171 -34.36 19.45 3.81
N MET A 172 -33.43 19.92 4.65
CA MET A 172 -32.86 19.12 5.75
C MET A 172 -33.89 18.67 6.77
N THR A 173 -33.69 17.53 7.41
CA THR A 173 -34.42 17.10 8.60
C THR A 173 -33.97 17.94 9.79
N ARG A 174 -34.90 18.61 10.50
CA ARG A 174 -34.65 19.48 11.67
C ARG A 174 -35.29 18.95 12.93
N GLU A 175 -36.46 18.33 12.83
CA GLU A 175 -37.23 17.87 13.96
C GLU A 175 -36.87 16.44 14.35
N ASN A 176 -36.97 16.16 15.65
CA ASN A 176 -36.68 14.82 16.19
C ASN A 176 -35.30 14.26 15.82
N LEU A 177 -34.28 15.12 15.80
CA LEU A 177 -32.90 14.70 15.54
C LEU A 177 -32.46 13.70 16.63
N ILE A 178 -32.05 12.52 16.19
CA ILE A 178 -31.45 11.52 17.08
C ILE A 178 -29.97 11.84 17.19
N THR A 179 -29.50 12.10 18.42
CA THR A 179 -28.11 12.43 18.73
C THR A 179 -27.61 11.54 19.86
N GLY A 180 -26.29 11.37 19.94
CA GLY A 180 -25.61 10.74 21.06
C GLY A 180 -24.66 11.72 21.78
N PRO A 181 -24.27 11.47 23.03
CA PRO A 181 -23.22 12.22 23.70
C PRO A 181 -21.85 11.92 23.07
N SER A 182 -20.88 12.82 23.24
CA SER A 182 -19.54 12.71 22.65
C SER A 182 -18.74 11.49 23.10
N ASP A 183 -19.06 10.93 24.26
CA ASP A 183 -18.40 9.79 24.91
C ASP A 183 -19.21 8.49 24.84
N ILE A 184 -20.21 8.42 23.96
CA ILE A 184 -21.08 7.24 23.80
C ILE A 184 -20.26 5.97 23.47
N SER A 185 -20.62 4.85 24.10
CA SER A 185 -20.04 3.55 23.75
C SER A 185 -20.47 3.10 22.34
N LYS A 186 -19.69 2.20 21.72
CA LYS A 186 -20.07 1.64 20.41
C LYS A 186 -21.37 0.86 20.50
N GLU A 187 -21.57 0.10 21.56
CA GLU A 187 -22.76 -0.71 21.82
C GLU A 187 -24.00 0.19 21.94
N ASP A 188 -23.94 1.24 22.77
CA ASP A 188 -25.06 2.18 22.92
C ASP A 188 -25.36 2.95 21.64
N ALA A 189 -24.34 3.33 20.87
CA ALA A 189 -24.52 3.97 19.58
C ALA A 189 -25.22 3.05 18.57
N HIS A 190 -24.83 1.76 18.51
CA HIS A 190 -25.50 0.75 17.70
C HIS A 190 -26.98 0.60 18.07
N ASP A 191 -27.26 0.51 19.38
CA ASP A 191 -28.62 0.36 19.89
C ASP A 191 -29.50 1.59 19.57
N LEU A 192 -28.95 2.81 19.65
CA LEU A 192 -29.65 4.02 19.25
C LEU A 192 -29.97 4.03 17.76
N LEU A 193 -29.00 3.67 16.92
CA LEU A 193 -29.19 3.59 15.46
C LEU A 193 -30.28 2.54 15.12
N ALA A 194 -30.22 1.36 15.74
CA ALA A 194 -31.17 0.26 15.51
C ALA A 194 -32.58 0.62 16.02
N LYS A 195 -32.70 1.15 17.24
CA LYS A 195 -33.97 1.54 17.88
C LYS A 195 -34.72 2.59 17.06
N HIS A 196 -34.01 3.61 16.59
CA HIS A 196 -34.59 4.73 15.85
C HIS A 196 -34.59 4.53 14.32
N LYS A 197 -34.00 3.42 13.83
CA LYS A 197 -33.89 3.08 12.39
C LYS A 197 -33.24 4.20 11.58
N VAL A 198 -32.24 4.87 12.15
CA VAL A 198 -31.46 5.91 11.50
C VAL A 198 -30.10 5.37 11.09
N GLU A 199 -29.56 5.87 9.97
CA GLU A 199 -28.27 5.41 9.43
C GLU A 199 -27.08 6.23 9.96
N LYS A 200 -27.35 7.39 10.57
CA LYS A 200 -26.34 8.34 11.04
C LYS A 200 -26.74 8.89 12.41
N LEU A 201 -25.79 8.88 13.33
CA LEU A 201 -25.93 9.38 14.69
C LEU A 201 -24.94 10.53 14.91
N PRO A 202 -25.36 11.80 14.79
CA PRO A 202 -24.54 12.93 15.20
C PRO A 202 -24.27 12.88 16.70
N LEU A 203 -23.02 13.14 17.09
CA LEU A 203 -22.61 13.26 18.49
C LEU A 203 -22.48 14.73 18.85
N VAL A 204 -23.01 15.11 20.00
CA VAL A 204 -23.02 16.48 20.46
C VAL A 204 -22.50 16.62 21.89
N ASP A 205 -21.89 17.76 22.19
CA ASP A 205 -21.53 18.14 23.55
C ASP A 205 -22.75 18.65 24.35
N SER A 206 -22.52 19.02 25.61
CA SER A 206 -23.57 19.57 26.52
C SER A 206 -24.17 20.90 26.02
N GLU A 207 -23.53 21.60 25.08
CA GLU A 207 -24.02 22.84 24.49
C GLU A 207 -24.68 22.64 23.11
N GLY A 208 -24.79 21.36 22.69
CA GLY A 208 -25.38 20.98 21.38
C GLY A 208 -24.44 21.19 20.19
N ARG A 209 -23.14 21.41 20.42
CA ARG A 209 -22.16 21.50 19.36
C ARG A 209 -21.79 20.12 18.84
N LEU A 210 -21.66 20.01 17.53
CA LEU A 210 -21.30 18.75 16.89
C LEU A 210 -19.85 18.38 17.23
N THR A 211 -19.65 17.19 17.83
CA THR A 211 -18.34 16.64 18.20
C THR A 211 -17.95 15.41 17.39
N GLY A 212 -18.93 14.77 16.73
CA GLY A 212 -18.67 13.56 15.96
C GLY A 212 -19.88 13.08 15.18
N LEU A 213 -19.67 12.03 14.40
CA LEU A 213 -20.70 11.32 13.65
C LEU A 213 -20.39 9.83 13.62
N ILE A 214 -21.37 8.99 13.99
CA ILE A 214 -21.31 7.52 13.84
C ILE A 214 -22.32 7.10 12.78
N THR A 215 -21.98 6.12 11.95
CA THR A 215 -22.90 5.58 10.93
C THR A 215 -23.04 4.06 11.03
N VAL A 216 -24.19 3.52 10.60
CA VAL A 216 -24.42 2.06 10.53
C VAL A 216 -23.36 1.37 9.66
N LYS A 217 -22.87 2.06 8.62
CA LYS A 217 -21.82 1.52 7.74
C LYS A 217 -20.52 1.21 8.49
N ASP A 218 -20.21 1.95 9.54
CA ASP A 218 -18.98 1.77 10.33
C ASP A 218 -19.01 0.44 11.12
N PHE A 219 -20.19 0.07 11.63
CA PHE A 219 -20.39 -1.23 12.30
C PHE A 219 -20.30 -2.39 11.30
N VAL A 220 -21.04 -2.31 10.19
CA VAL A 220 -21.03 -3.35 9.14
C VAL A 220 -19.61 -3.56 8.60
N LYS A 221 -18.85 -2.50 8.36
CA LYS A 221 -17.47 -2.59 7.87
C LYS A 221 -16.52 -3.21 8.89
N THR A 222 -16.71 -2.92 10.18
CA THR A 222 -15.87 -3.50 11.23
C THR A 222 -16.07 -5.02 11.31
N GLU A 223 -17.29 -5.50 11.17
CA GLU A 223 -17.60 -6.94 11.12
C GLU A 223 -17.11 -7.59 9.82
N GLN A 224 -17.22 -6.88 8.70
CA GLN A 224 -16.83 -7.38 7.38
C GLN A 224 -15.30 -7.46 7.21
N TYR A 225 -14.54 -6.57 7.86
CA TYR A 225 -13.09 -6.47 7.74
C TYR A 225 -12.41 -6.49 9.12
N PRO A 226 -12.43 -7.63 9.82
CA PRO A 226 -11.87 -7.74 11.19
C PRO A 226 -10.35 -7.53 11.22
N ASP A 227 -9.66 -7.88 10.15
CA ASP A 227 -8.20 -7.80 10.02
C ASP A 227 -7.71 -6.46 9.47
N ALA A 228 -8.61 -5.48 9.25
CA ALA A 228 -8.26 -4.21 8.64
C ALA A 228 -7.15 -3.48 9.44
N THR A 229 -6.18 -2.94 8.70
CA THR A 229 -5.08 -2.14 9.26
C THR A 229 -5.60 -0.75 9.62
N LYS A 230 -5.82 -0.49 10.90
CA LYS A 230 -6.44 0.73 11.45
C LYS A 230 -5.52 1.44 12.44
N ASP A 231 -5.75 2.76 12.56
CA ASP A 231 -5.16 3.58 13.61
C ASP A 231 -6.00 3.48 14.92
N GLU A 232 -5.53 4.16 15.97
CA GLU A 232 -6.19 4.16 17.28
C GLU A 232 -7.58 4.79 17.27
N GLN A 233 -7.90 5.61 16.24
CA GLN A 233 -9.23 6.18 16.04
C GLN A 233 -10.14 5.26 15.17
N GLY A 234 -9.67 4.08 14.80
CA GLY A 234 -10.40 3.12 13.97
C GLY A 234 -10.46 3.47 12.48
N ARG A 235 -9.66 4.45 12.02
CA ARG A 235 -9.55 4.83 10.61
C ARG A 235 -8.53 3.94 9.90
N LEU A 236 -8.75 3.67 8.62
CA LEU A 236 -7.77 2.92 7.82
C LEU A 236 -6.42 3.63 7.80
N ARG A 237 -5.34 2.85 7.94
CA ARG A 237 -3.97 3.36 7.77
C ARG A 237 -3.63 3.46 6.30
N VAL A 238 -2.85 4.50 5.96
CA VAL A 238 -2.40 4.78 4.60
C VAL A 238 -0.97 5.31 4.61
N ALA A 239 -0.18 4.85 3.65
CA ALA A 239 1.15 5.39 3.36
C ALA A 239 1.12 6.25 2.11
N ALA A 240 2.05 7.20 1.99
CA ALA A 240 2.19 8.03 0.80
C ALA A 240 3.65 8.26 0.42
N GLY A 241 3.94 8.13 -0.87
CA GLY A 241 5.25 8.40 -1.45
C GLY A 241 5.56 9.90 -1.48
N ILE A 242 6.76 10.25 -1.10
CA ILE A 242 7.34 11.58 -1.28
C ILE A 242 8.69 11.48 -2.00
N GLY A 243 9.14 12.59 -2.56
CA GLY A 243 10.50 12.71 -3.10
C GLY A 243 11.52 13.06 -2.03
N PHE A 244 12.66 13.55 -2.50
CA PHE A 244 13.76 14.04 -1.64
C PHE A 244 14.27 15.42 -2.10
N LEU A 245 13.74 15.95 -3.20
CA LEU A 245 14.06 17.23 -3.81
C LEU A 245 12.80 18.09 -4.01
N GLY A 246 13.01 19.36 -4.36
CA GLY A 246 11.95 20.26 -4.82
C GLY A 246 10.85 20.47 -3.78
N ASP A 247 9.65 19.95 -4.08
CA ASP A 247 8.46 20.11 -3.25
C ASP A 247 8.30 19.06 -2.14
N ALA A 248 9.27 18.15 -1.98
CA ALA A 248 9.14 16.96 -1.12
C ALA A 248 8.77 17.30 0.33
N TYR A 249 9.37 18.33 0.92
CA TYR A 249 9.06 18.76 2.29
C TYR A 249 7.64 19.34 2.41
N ASN A 250 7.25 20.23 1.49
CA ASN A 250 5.91 20.81 1.49
C ASN A 250 4.83 19.74 1.24
N ARG A 251 5.14 18.76 0.42
CA ARG A 251 4.31 17.58 0.18
C ARG A 251 4.15 16.76 1.44
N ALA A 252 5.25 16.48 2.14
CA ALA A 252 5.20 15.78 3.43
C ALA A 252 4.32 16.52 4.45
N SER A 253 4.43 17.86 4.54
CA SER A 253 3.60 18.68 5.44
C SER A 253 2.11 18.59 5.11
N ALA A 254 1.74 18.72 3.83
CA ALA A 254 0.34 18.61 3.41
C ALA A 254 -0.25 17.20 3.64
N LEU A 255 0.56 16.14 3.45
CA LEU A 255 0.15 14.76 3.74
C LEU A 255 -0.04 14.54 5.24
N MET A 256 0.81 15.16 6.08
CA MET A 256 0.63 15.16 7.54
C MET A 256 -0.68 15.81 7.96
N GLU A 257 -0.99 16.98 7.43
CA GLU A 257 -2.26 17.69 7.67
C GLU A 257 -3.48 16.85 7.25
N ALA A 258 -3.34 16.06 6.17
CA ALA A 258 -4.36 15.12 5.72
C ALA A 258 -4.45 13.84 6.58
N GLY A 259 -3.52 13.61 7.51
CA GLY A 259 -3.52 12.49 8.45
C GLY A 259 -2.87 11.21 7.93
N VAL A 260 -1.85 11.31 7.08
CA VAL A 260 -1.07 10.14 6.63
C VAL A 260 -0.39 9.45 7.81
N ASP A 261 -0.34 8.12 7.80
CA ASP A 261 0.31 7.33 8.86
C ASP A 261 1.81 7.08 8.58
N VAL A 262 2.18 6.99 7.31
CA VAL A 262 3.55 6.66 6.88
C VAL A 262 3.95 7.49 5.68
N LEU A 263 5.12 8.12 5.74
CA LEU A 263 5.77 8.76 4.61
C LEU A 263 6.83 7.82 4.02
N VAL A 264 6.82 7.63 2.70
CA VAL A 264 7.80 6.80 2.00
C VAL A 264 8.71 7.70 1.17
N VAL A 265 9.96 7.88 1.62
CA VAL A 265 11.00 8.56 0.83
C VAL A 265 11.45 7.61 -0.27
N ASP A 266 10.88 7.81 -1.46
CA ASP A 266 10.95 6.87 -2.57
C ASP A 266 11.90 7.37 -3.67
N THR A 267 13.03 6.68 -3.84
CA THR A 267 14.12 7.02 -4.77
C THR A 267 14.67 5.78 -5.46
N ALA A 268 15.26 5.96 -6.64
CA ALA A 268 15.93 4.90 -7.37
C ALA A 268 17.24 4.44 -6.70
N ASN A 269 17.89 5.34 -5.93
CA ASN A 269 19.07 5.04 -5.13
C ASN A 269 18.94 5.68 -3.75
N GLY A 270 18.59 4.88 -2.75
CA GLY A 270 18.37 5.32 -1.38
C GLY A 270 19.65 5.80 -0.68
N GLU A 271 20.83 5.33 -1.09
CA GLU A 271 22.12 5.78 -0.54
C GLU A 271 22.53 7.19 -1.00
N ALA A 272 21.74 7.82 -1.89
CA ALA A 272 22.00 9.18 -2.32
C ALA A 272 21.96 10.14 -1.11
N LYS A 273 23.00 10.97 -0.95
CA LYS A 273 23.15 11.90 0.17
C LYS A 273 21.90 12.75 0.39
N LEU A 274 21.29 13.27 -0.69
CA LEU A 274 20.10 14.11 -0.63
C LEU A 274 18.86 13.36 -0.09
N ALA A 275 18.74 12.07 -0.38
CA ALA A 275 17.67 11.24 0.17
C ALA A 275 17.85 11.01 1.68
N LEU A 276 19.08 10.68 2.10
CA LEU A 276 19.43 10.51 3.51
C LEU A 276 19.26 11.83 4.30
N ASP A 277 19.63 12.95 3.71
CA ASP A 277 19.47 14.28 4.33
C ASP A 277 17.97 14.65 4.48
N MET A 278 17.11 14.29 3.50
CA MET A 278 15.67 14.47 3.62
C MET A 278 15.08 13.63 4.78
N ILE A 279 15.47 12.36 4.90
CA ILE A 279 15.05 11.51 6.01
C ILE A 279 15.44 12.11 7.35
N ARG A 280 16.71 12.52 7.52
CA ARG A 280 17.19 13.17 8.74
C ARG A 280 16.42 14.44 9.05
N ARG A 281 16.14 15.26 8.05
CA ARG A 281 15.34 16.50 8.19
C ARG A 281 13.95 16.19 8.72
N LEU A 282 13.23 15.24 8.14
CA LEU A 282 11.90 14.86 8.59
C LEU A 282 11.92 14.28 10.02
N LYS A 283 12.90 13.42 10.32
CA LYS A 283 13.03 12.81 11.67
C LYS A 283 13.46 13.79 12.75
N SER A 284 14.12 14.89 12.41
CA SER A 284 14.52 15.94 13.35
C SER A 284 13.48 17.03 13.56
N ASP A 285 12.43 17.07 12.73
CA ASP A 285 11.39 18.10 12.79
C ASP A 285 10.18 17.59 13.59
N SER A 286 9.87 18.28 14.69
CA SER A 286 8.74 17.95 15.56
C SER A 286 7.37 17.97 14.86
N ALA A 287 7.23 18.66 13.73
CA ALA A 287 6.01 18.66 12.93
C ALA A 287 5.67 17.26 12.39
N PHE A 288 6.65 16.35 12.27
CA PHE A 288 6.46 14.98 11.80
C PHE A 288 6.46 13.94 12.93
N ASN A 289 6.38 14.37 14.19
CA ASN A 289 6.19 13.43 15.30
C ASN A 289 4.88 12.65 15.14
N GLY A 290 4.97 11.31 15.30
CA GLY A 290 3.80 10.42 15.16
C GLY A 290 3.58 9.87 13.76
N VAL A 291 4.41 10.24 12.76
CA VAL A 291 4.43 9.61 11.44
C VAL A 291 5.69 8.80 11.24
N ASP A 292 5.54 7.57 10.77
CA ASP A 292 6.67 6.71 10.47
C ASP A 292 7.25 7.02 9.09
N ILE A 293 8.55 6.83 8.96
CA ILE A 293 9.28 7.08 7.71
C ILE A 293 9.88 5.78 7.18
N ILE A 294 9.48 5.39 5.98
CA ILE A 294 10.10 4.33 5.20
C ILE A 294 11.10 4.96 4.23
N GLY A 295 12.31 4.47 4.17
CA GLY A 295 13.32 4.91 3.20
C GLY A 295 13.72 3.81 2.22
N GLY A 296 14.01 4.19 0.97
CA GLY A 296 14.47 3.27 -0.08
C GLY A 296 14.55 3.93 -1.46
N ASN A 297 14.96 3.14 -2.48
CA ASN A 297 15.32 1.73 -2.39
C ASN A 297 16.82 1.54 -2.22
N VAL A 298 17.18 0.55 -1.46
CA VAL A 298 18.55 0.07 -1.32
C VAL A 298 18.64 -1.41 -1.76
N ALA A 299 19.84 -1.93 -1.96
CA ALA A 299 20.04 -3.32 -2.38
C ALA A 299 21.24 -3.99 -1.69
N THR A 300 21.85 -3.31 -0.71
CA THR A 300 23.05 -3.77 -0.01
C THR A 300 22.88 -3.62 1.50
N ARG A 301 23.70 -4.36 2.27
CA ARG A 301 23.76 -4.21 3.72
C ARG A 301 24.17 -2.79 4.13
N GLN A 302 25.15 -2.21 3.42
CA GLN A 302 25.63 -0.85 3.66
C GLN A 302 24.52 0.18 3.41
N GLY A 303 23.76 0.03 2.30
CA GLY A 303 22.65 0.90 2.00
C GLY A 303 21.54 0.82 3.04
N ALA A 304 21.24 -0.39 3.51
CA ALA A 304 20.29 -0.58 4.61
C ALA A 304 20.78 0.11 5.90
N GLN A 305 22.07 -0.05 6.24
CA GLN A 305 22.66 0.62 7.40
C GLN A 305 22.61 2.15 7.28
N ALA A 306 22.91 2.71 6.10
CA ALA A 306 22.82 4.16 5.86
C ALA A 306 21.41 4.71 6.07
N MET A 307 20.37 3.95 5.66
CA MET A 307 18.97 4.29 5.93
C MET A 307 18.65 4.25 7.43
N ILE A 308 19.09 3.21 8.13
CA ILE A 308 18.93 3.06 9.58
C ILE A 308 19.59 4.22 10.33
N ASP A 309 20.82 4.58 9.96
CA ASP A 309 21.58 5.70 10.54
C ASP A 309 20.92 7.06 10.24
N ALA A 310 20.15 7.16 9.16
CA ALA A 310 19.34 8.33 8.86
C ALA A 310 18.04 8.41 9.70
N GLY A 311 17.66 7.32 10.39
CA GLY A 311 16.56 7.27 11.34
C GLY A 311 15.25 6.72 10.79
N VAL A 312 15.24 5.94 9.71
CA VAL A 312 14.01 5.33 9.17
C VAL A 312 13.38 4.34 10.14
N ASP A 313 12.06 4.16 10.00
CA ASP A 313 11.26 3.19 10.76
C ASP A 313 11.09 1.87 10.01
N ALA A 314 11.38 1.84 8.70
CA ALA A 314 11.55 0.64 7.89
C ALA A 314 12.42 0.92 6.67
N VAL A 315 13.08 -0.13 6.15
CA VAL A 315 13.94 -0.06 4.96
C VAL A 315 13.27 -0.79 3.80
N LYS A 316 13.13 -0.11 2.65
CA LYS A 316 12.59 -0.68 1.42
C LYS A 316 13.72 -1.11 0.48
N VAL A 317 13.71 -2.39 0.05
CA VAL A 317 14.82 -3.07 -0.61
C VAL A 317 14.41 -3.53 -2.00
N GLY A 318 15.18 -3.12 -3.01
CA GLY A 318 15.00 -3.55 -4.40
C GLY A 318 15.47 -2.51 -5.41
N VAL A 319 16.55 -2.83 -6.14
CA VAL A 319 17.06 -2.03 -7.26
C VAL A 319 17.00 -2.86 -8.52
N GLY A 320 16.05 -2.54 -9.39
CA GLY A 320 15.86 -3.17 -10.68
C GLY A 320 15.11 -4.52 -10.75
N PRO A 321 14.44 -5.05 -9.69
CA PRO A 321 13.75 -6.34 -9.77
C PRO A 321 12.35 -6.26 -10.40
N GLY A 322 11.77 -5.08 -10.54
CA GLY A 322 10.41 -4.91 -11.09
C GLY A 322 10.32 -5.35 -12.56
N SER A 323 9.20 -5.97 -12.95
CA SER A 323 9.00 -6.50 -14.32
C SER A 323 9.01 -5.43 -15.41
N ILE A 324 8.74 -4.16 -15.04
CA ILE A 324 8.73 -2.99 -15.93
C ILE A 324 9.99 -2.11 -15.76
N CYS A 325 10.93 -2.51 -14.93
CA CYS A 325 12.14 -1.75 -14.63
C CYS A 325 13.27 -2.14 -15.61
N THR A 326 13.91 -1.13 -16.19
CA THR A 326 15.06 -1.33 -17.09
C THR A 326 16.37 -0.79 -16.51
N THR A 327 16.43 -0.38 -15.25
CA THR A 327 17.62 0.15 -14.59
C THR A 327 18.84 -0.76 -14.77
N ARG A 328 18.66 -2.08 -14.60
CA ARG A 328 19.76 -3.05 -14.76
C ARG A 328 20.33 -3.11 -16.17
N VAL A 329 19.52 -2.82 -17.18
CA VAL A 329 19.92 -2.82 -18.59
C VAL A 329 20.46 -1.46 -19.00
N VAL A 330 19.81 -0.37 -18.59
CA VAL A 330 20.14 1.01 -18.97
C VAL A 330 21.36 1.53 -18.19
N ALA A 331 21.35 1.36 -16.86
CA ALA A 331 22.42 1.85 -16.00
C ALA A 331 23.47 0.78 -15.65
N GLY A 332 23.18 -0.52 -15.89
CA GLY A 332 24.06 -1.63 -15.52
C GLY A 332 24.11 -1.87 -14.00
N VAL A 333 23.17 -1.31 -13.22
CA VAL A 333 23.18 -1.34 -11.75
C VAL A 333 21.97 -2.13 -11.24
N GLY A 334 22.19 -2.95 -10.22
CA GLY A 334 21.15 -3.71 -9.53
C GLY A 334 21.71 -4.92 -8.81
N VAL A 335 20.89 -5.53 -7.96
CA VAL A 335 21.20 -6.77 -7.24
C VAL A 335 20.03 -7.73 -7.41
N PRO A 336 20.24 -9.02 -7.71
CA PRO A 336 19.17 -10.03 -7.69
C PRO A 336 18.44 -10.02 -6.35
N GLN A 337 17.10 -10.06 -6.39
CA GLN A 337 16.26 -9.61 -5.29
C GLN A 337 16.40 -10.43 -4.01
N LEU A 338 16.52 -11.76 -4.12
CA LEU A 338 16.69 -12.59 -2.93
C LEU A 338 17.96 -12.23 -2.16
N THR A 339 19.08 -12.04 -2.88
CA THR A 339 20.35 -11.61 -2.28
C THR A 339 20.23 -10.21 -1.69
N ALA A 340 19.60 -9.27 -2.39
CA ALA A 340 19.41 -7.89 -1.89
C ALA A 340 18.63 -7.89 -0.56
N VAL A 341 17.54 -8.65 -0.49
CA VAL A 341 16.72 -8.78 0.72
C VAL A 341 17.53 -9.41 1.85
N TYR A 342 18.21 -10.54 1.59
CA TYR A 342 19.01 -11.22 2.60
C TYR A 342 20.10 -10.32 3.19
N GLU A 343 20.87 -9.61 2.36
CA GLU A 343 21.95 -8.72 2.81
C GLU A 343 21.40 -7.52 3.60
N ALA A 344 20.36 -6.87 3.12
CA ALA A 344 19.74 -5.74 3.82
C ALA A 344 19.10 -6.16 5.14
N ALA A 345 18.43 -7.31 5.17
CA ALA A 345 17.79 -7.84 6.37
C ALA A 345 18.76 -8.11 7.52
N GLN A 346 20.06 -8.38 7.25
CA GLN A 346 21.06 -8.51 8.31
C GLN A 346 21.24 -7.21 9.11
N ALA A 347 21.35 -6.06 8.43
CA ALA A 347 21.43 -4.76 9.08
C ALA A 347 20.11 -4.40 9.78
N CYS A 348 18.98 -4.63 9.11
CA CYS A 348 17.64 -4.34 9.62
C CYS A 348 17.36 -5.12 10.92
N ARG A 349 17.64 -6.43 10.95
CA ARG A 349 17.46 -7.28 12.12
C ARG A 349 18.32 -6.83 13.30
N ALA A 350 19.59 -6.49 13.06
CA ALA A 350 20.50 -6.01 14.10
C ALA A 350 20.01 -4.71 14.76
N ALA A 351 19.30 -3.86 14.00
CA ALA A 351 18.79 -2.57 14.46
C ALA A 351 17.31 -2.60 14.91
N GLY A 352 16.63 -3.75 14.82
CA GLY A 352 15.18 -3.86 15.08
C GLY A 352 14.33 -3.02 14.13
N VAL A 353 14.75 -2.88 12.87
CA VAL A 353 14.04 -2.13 11.81
C VAL A 353 13.45 -3.11 10.82
N PRO A 354 12.15 -3.04 10.49
CA PRO A 354 11.54 -3.89 9.47
C PRO A 354 12.16 -3.71 8.09
N CYS A 355 12.26 -4.82 7.33
CA CYS A 355 12.77 -4.87 5.97
C CYS A 355 11.61 -5.17 5.01
N ILE A 356 11.42 -4.35 3.98
CA ILE A 356 10.36 -4.49 2.97
C ILE A 356 11.00 -4.96 1.66
N ALA A 357 10.62 -6.13 1.16
CA ALA A 357 11.07 -6.63 -0.13
C ALA A 357 10.21 -6.05 -1.27
N ASP A 358 10.79 -5.13 -2.06
CA ASP A 358 10.08 -4.40 -3.11
C ASP A 358 10.47 -4.90 -4.50
N GLY A 359 9.55 -5.58 -5.19
CA GLY A 359 9.68 -6.06 -6.55
C GLY A 359 10.15 -7.52 -6.69
N GLY A 360 9.96 -8.05 -7.90
CA GLY A 360 10.33 -9.42 -8.26
C GLY A 360 9.35 -10.50 -7.80
N ILE A 361 8.23 -10.14 -7.17
CA ILE A 361 7.21 -11.07 -6.70
C ILE A 361 6.22 -11.35 -7.84
N HIS A 362 6.16 -12.60 -8.28
CA HIS A 362 5.21 -13.07 -9.30
C HIS A 362 4.17 -14.03 -8.72
N TYR A 363 4.59 -14.91 -7.81
CA TYR A 363 3.78 -15.95 -7.21
C TYR A 363 3.82 -15.85 -5.67
N SER A 364 2.89 -16.51 -5.01
CA SER A 364 2.85 -16.61 -3.54
C SER A 364 4.12 -17.22 -2.93
N GLY A 365 4.74 -18.18 -3.63
CA GLY A 365 6.01 -18.77 -3.20
C GLY A 365 7.16 -17.76 -3.11
N ASP A 366 7.13 -16.67 -3.91
CA ASP A 366 8.15 -15.63 -3.85
C ASP A 366 8.01 -14.79 -2.57
N ILE A 367 6.77 -14.59 -2.08
CA ILE A 367 6.50 -13.96 -0.77
C ILE A 367 7.18 -14.78 0.32
N ALA A 368 6.97 -16.10 0.34
CA ALA A 368 7.59 -16.97 1.32
C ALA A 368 9.13 -16.92 1.27
N LYS A 369 9.70 -16.94 0.06
CA LYS A 369 11.16 -16.81 -0.12
C LYS A 369 11.70 -15.47 0.39
N ALA A 370 10.98 -14.36 0.15
CA ALA A 370 11.35 -13.05 0.66
C ALA A 370 11.33 -12.99 2.20
N LEU A 371 10.30 -13.57 2.82
CA LEU A 371 10.16 -13.62 4.28
C LEU A 371 11.23 -14.50 4.92
N VAL A 372 11.52 -15.67 4.34
CA VAL A 372 12.64 -16.55 4.78
C VAL A 372 13.99 -15.84 4.64
N ALA A 373 14.18 -15.01 3.60
CA ALA A 373 15.39 -14.20 3.45
C ALA A 373 15.50 -13.07 4.50
N GLY A 374 14.47 -12.83 5.29
CA GLY A 374 14.45 -11.88 6.40
C GLY A 374 13.64 -10.60 6.14
N ALA A 375 12.86 -10.53 5.07
CA ALA A 375 11.87 -9.46 4.93
C ALA A 375 10.76 -9.60 5.97
N SER A 376 10.22 -8.47 6.43
CA SER A 376 9.03 -8.40 7.28
C SER A 376 7.75 -8.38 6.44
N SER A 377 7.82 -7.79 5.25
CA SER A 377 6.70 -7.67 4.31
C SER A 377 7.19 -7.52 2.87
N VAL A 378 6.27 -7.61 1.92
CA VAL A 378 6.56 -7.48 0.49
C VAL A 378 5.76 -6.34 -0.13
N MET A 379 6.37 -5.62 -1.08
CA MET A 379 5.67 -4.62 -1.88
C MET A 379 5.36 -5.19 -3.26
N LEU A 380 4.07 -5.09 -3.66
CA LEU A 380 3.51 -5.70 -4.85
C LEU A 380 3.13 -4.61 -5.87
N GLY A 381 3.69 -4.70 -7.07
CA GLY A 381 3.38 -3.83 -8.21
C GLY A 381 2.58 -4.57 -9.27
N GLY A 382 3.26 -5.28 -10.18
CA GLY A 382 2.64 -5.96 -11.31
C GLY A 382 1.55 -6.97 -10.95
N THR A 383 1.68 -7.64 -9.82
CA THR A 383 0.67 -8.58 -9.29
C THR A 383 -0.67 -7.89 -9.02
N LEU A 384 -0.64 -6.63 -8.54
CA LEU A 384 -1.83 -5.85 -8.18
C LEU A 384 -2.29 -4.88 -9.27
N ALA A 385 -1.44 -4.55 -10.24
CA ALA A 385 -1.79 -3.62 -11.34
C ALA A 385 -3.02 -4.08 -12.15
N GLY A 386 -3.26 -5.40 -12.23
CA GLY A 386 -4.44 -5.98 -12.89
C GLY A 386 -5.71 -6.02 -12.05
N CYS A 387 -5.68 -5.59 -10.79
CA CYS A 387 -6.87 -5.60 -9.92
C CYS A 387 -7.87 -4.52 -10.30
N GLU A 388 -9.14 -4.73 -9.92
CA GLU A 388 -10.24 -3.77 -10.14
C GLU A 388 -9.91 -2.41 -9.57
N GLU A 389 -9.37 -2.37 -8.36
CA GLU A 389 -9.08 -1.16 -7.56
C GLU A 389 -7.82 -0.41 -8.01
N ALA A 390 -7.00 -1.00 -8.89
CA ALA A 390 -5.87 -0.29 -9.48
C ALA A 390 -6.35 0.84 -10.40
N PRO A 391 -5.64 1.98 -10.49
CA PRO A 391 -6.01 3.08 -11.38
C PRO A 391 -6.05 2.66 -12.87
N GLY A 392 -6.82 3.40 -13.64
CA GLY A 392 -6.93 3.22 -15.09
C GLY A 392 -8.08 2.33 -15.55
N GLU A 393 -8.45 2.50 -16.81
CA GLU A 393 -9.56 1.78 -17.43
C GLU A 393 -9.15 0.37 -17.86
N LYS A 394 -10.16 -0.50 -17.97
CA LYS A 394 -10.00 -1.84 -18.57
C LYS A 394 -9.98 -1.74 -20.08
N VAL A 395 -8.99 -2.34 -20.70
CA VAL A 395 -8.81 -2.39 -22.15
C VAL A 395 -9.08 -3.82 -22.64
N LEU A 396 -9.81 -3.95 -23.74
CA LEU A 396 -10.08 -5.26 -24.36
C LEU A 396 -9.06 -5.52 -25.47
N LEU A 397 -8.21 -6.55 -25.29
CA LEU A 397 -7.26 -7.02 -26.30
C LEU A 397 -7.46 -8.51 -26.58
N HIS A 398 -7.61 -8.87 -27.84
CA HIS A 398 -7.77 -10.28 -28.27
C HIS A 398 -8.85 -11.05 -27.47
N GLY A 399 -9.95 -10.35 -27.08
CA GLY A 399 -11.06 -10.95 -26.32
C GLY A 399 -10.79 -11.11 -24.82
N LYS A 400 -9.65 -10.66 -24.30
CA LYS A 400 -9.33 -10.64 -22.87
C LYS A 400 -9.21 -9.20 -22.35
N GLN A 401 -9.52 -9.00 -21.07
CA GLN A 401 -9.40 -7.71 -20.41
C GLN A 401 -7.99 -7.52 -19.85
N TYR A 402 -7.47 -6.31 -20.00
CA TYR A 402 -6.16 -5.89 -19.51
C TYR A 402 -6.27 -4.54 -18.81
N LYS A 403 -5.26 -4.20 -18.02
CA LYS A 403 -5.05 -2.86 -17.43
C LYS A 403 -3.65 -2.36 -17.74
N LEU A 404 -3.51 -1.06 -17.90
CA LEU A 404 -2.21 -0.42 -18.09
C LEU A 404 -1.31 -0.66 -16.88
N TYR A 405 -0.05 -0.99 -17.12
CA TYR A 405 0.99 -1.07 -16.10
C TYR A 405 2.27 -0.45 -16.62
N ARG A 406 2.87 0.47 -15.85
CA ARG A 406 4.08 1.15 -16.25
C ARG A 406 5.04 1.43 -15.10
N GLY A 407 6.34 1.46 -15.44
CA GLY A 407 7.38 1.89 -14.51
C GLY A 407 7.33 3.39 -14.27
N MET A 408 7.64 3.81 -13.04
CA MET A 408 7.72 5.23 -12.69
C MET A 408 8.86 5.96 -13.42
N GLY A 409 9.83 5.21 -13.96
CA GLY A 409 10.88 5.70 -14.86
C GLY A 409 10.56 5.59 -16.36
N SER A 410 9.32 5.27 -16.75
CA SER A 410 8.88 5.28 -18.14
C SER A 410 8.66 6.71 -18.65
N LEU A 411 8.68 6.89 -19.97
CA LEU A 411 8.45 8.19 -20.59
C LEU A 411 7.08 8.77 -20.22
N GLY A 412 6.03 7.95 -20.22
CA GLY A 412 4.68 8.41 -19.86
C GLY A 412 4.54 8.75 -18.38
N ALA A 413 5.21 8.03 -17.46
CA ALA A 413 5.21 8.38 -16.04
C ALA A 413 6.00 9.66 -15.76
N MET A 414 7.09 9.91 -16.51
CA MET A 414 7.92 11.10 -16.41
C MET A 414 7.42 12.29 -17.23
N ALA A 415 6.40 12.10 -18.06
CA ALA A 415 5.78 13.18 -18.81
C ALA A 415 5.16 14.24 -17.89
N PRO A 416 5.19 15.53 -18.27
CA PRO A 416 4.56 16.57 -17.49
C PRO A 416 3.06 16.35 -17.37
N ARG A 417 2.53 16.44 -16.14
CA ARG A 417 1.10 16.59 -15.88
C ARG A 417 0.81 18.09 -15.66
N GLY A 418 0.26 18.73 -16.67
CA GLY A 418 0.16 20.20 -16.71
C GLY A 418 1.55 20.85 -16.90
N LYS A 419 1.97 21.68 -15.94
CA LYS A 419 3.25 22.41 -16.00
C LYS A 419 4.45 21.70 -15.36
N LYS A 420 4.22 20.59 -14.62
CA LYS A 420 5.27 19.90 -13.83
C LYS A 420 5.25 18.40 -14.07
N SER A 421 6.45 17.81 -14.02
CA SER A 421 6.63 16.36 -13.87
C SER A 421 6.92 16.06 -12.40
N TYR A 422 6.23 15.09 -11.83
CA TYR A 422 6.38 14.70 -10.41
C TYR A 422 7.19 13.41 -10.23
N SER A 423 7.69 12.80 -11.31
CA SER A 423 8.41 11.53 -11.28
C SER A 423 9.89 11.62 -11.67
N LYS A 424 10.31 12.67 -12.40
CA LYS A 424 11.69 12.80 -12.92
C LYS A 424 12.76 12.88 -11.82
N ASP A 425 12.46 13.49 -10.68
CA ASP A 425 13.40 13.65 -9.57
C ASP A 425 13.76 12.31 -8.91
N ARG A 426 12.89 11.29 -8.95
CA ARG A 426 13.19 9.94 -8.49
C ARG A 426 14.45 9.36 -9.16
N TYR A 427 14.67 9.73 -10.43
CA TYR A 427 15.78 9.31 -11.28
C TYR A 427 16.84 10.40 -11.47
N PHE A 428 16.85 11.42 -10.60
CA PHE A 428 17.79 12.55 -10.69
C PHE A 428 17.78 13.30 -12.03
N GLN A 429 16.62 13.36 -12.69
CA GLN A 429 16.42 14.01 -13.99
C GLN A 429 15.45 15.22 -13.92
N ALA A 430 15.31 15.82 -12.74
CA ALA A 430 14.39 16.95 -12.52
C ALA A 430 14.74 18.18 -13.36
N ASP A 431 16.00 18.38 -13.69
CA ASP A 431 16.56 19.47 -14.50
C ASP A 431 16.40 19.23 -16.03
N VAL A 432 16.05 18.01 -16.44
CA VAL A 432 15.84 17.68 -17.86
C VAL A 432 14.49 18.20 -18.33
N THR A 433 14.48 19.28 -19.09
CA THR A 433 13.27 19.95 -19.58
C THR A 433 12.70 19.36 -20.85
N SER A 434 13.54 18.81 -21.72
CA SER A 434 13.16 18.24 -23.02
C SER A 434 12.97 16.72 -22.92
N ASN A 435 11.83 16.21 -23.41
CA ASN A 435 11.48 14.78 -23.31
C ASN A 435 12.42 13.88 -24.11
N ASP A 436 13.02 14.38 -25.21
CA ASP A 436 13.99 13.67 -26.04
C ASP A 436 15.36 13.49 -25.37
N LYS A 437 15.61 14.20 -24.25
CA LYS A 437 16.82 14.08 -23.43
C LYS A 437 16.63 13.26 -22.17
N VAL A 438 15.41 12.84 -21.87
CA VAL A 438 15.12 11.97 -20.74
C VAL A 438 15.66 10.57 -21.03
N VAL A 439 16.36 9.98 -20.07
CA VAL A 439 16.83 8.58 -20.13
C VAL A 439 15.84 7.72 -19.33
N PRO A 440 14.93 6.98 -19.97
CA PRO A 440 13.96 6.17 -19.23
C PRO A 440 14.61 4.92 -18.65
N GLU A 441 14.22 4.61 -17.43
CA GLU A 441 14.60 3.38 -16.69
C GLU A 441 13.37 2.48 -16.43
N GLY A 442 12.37 2.56 -17.29
CA GLY A 442 11.16 1.74 -17.20
C GLY A 442 10.40 1.72 -18.52
N VAL A 443 9.60 0.69 -18.68
CA VAL A 443 8.73 0.48 -19.85
C VAL A 443 7.26 0.61 -19.45
N GLU A 444 6.40 0.70 -20.45
CA GLU A 444 4.94 0.69 -20.34
C GLU A 444 4.39 -0.52 -21.08
N GLY A 445 3.35 -1.11 -20.53
CA GLY A 445 2.68 -2.26 -21.12
C GLY A 445 1.34 -2.50 -20.43
N GLU A 446 0.81 -3.67 -20.61
CA GLU A 446 -0.48 -4.08 -20.07
C GLU A 446 -0.34 -5.40 -19.34
N VAL A 447 -1.12 -5.54 -18.27
CA VAL A 447 -1.24 -6.78 -17.49
C VAL A 447 -2.66 -7.31 -17.57
N PRO A 448 -2.85 -8.63 -17.55
CA PRO A 448 -4.19 -9.21 -17.52
C PRO A 448 -5.01 -8.68 -16.33
N TYR A 449 -6.28 -8.37 -16.59
CA TYR A 449 -7.23 -8.07 -15.53
C TYR A 449 -7.45 -9.30 -14.64
N ARG A 450 -7.40 -9.11 -13.32
CA ARG A 450 -7.44 -10.19 -12.33
C ARG A 450 -8.66 -10.18 -11.40
N GLY A 451 -9.59 -9.25 -11.62
CA GLY A 451 -10.75 -9.09 -10.73
C GLY A 451 -10.44 -8.28 -9.47
N PRO A 452 -11.28 -8.38 -8.43
CA PRO A 452 -11.14 -7.59 -7.21
C PRO A 452 -9.92 -8.03 -6.39
N LEU A 453 -9.30 -7.05 -5.71
CA LEU A 453 -8.08 -7.23 -4.91
C LEU A 453 -8.20 -8.36 -3.88
N ASN A 454 -9.33 -8.43 -3.17
CA ASN A 454 -9.53 -9.43 -2.13
C ASN A 454 -9.36 -10.87 -2.64
N ALA A 455 -9.80 -11.17 -3.86
CA ALA A 455 -9.65 -12.49 -4.46
C ALA A 455 -8.18 -12.78 -4.80
N VAL A 456 -7.47 -11.80 -5.34
CA VAL A 456 -6.03 -11.93 -5.68
C VAL A 456 -5.20 -12.09 -4.42
N LEU A 457 -5.44 -11.24 -3.42
CA LEU A 457 -4.68 -11.26 -2.16
C LEU A 457 -4.94 -12.55 -1.37
N TYR A 458 -6.20 -13.04 -1.36
CA TYR A 458 -6.56 -14.32 -0.73
C TYR A 458 -5.72 -15.48 -1.31
N GLN A 459 -5.56 -15.55 -2.64
CA GLN A 459 -4.75 -16.59 -3.27
C GLN A 459 -3.26 -16.45 -2.94
N MET A 460 -2.74 -15.23 -2.90
CA MET A 460 -1.33 -14.96 -2.55
C MET A 460 -1.03 -15.35 -1.10
N ILE A 461 -1.90 -14.96 -0.17
CA ILE A 461 -1.73 -15.28 1.26
C ILE A 461 -2.03 -16.75 1.55
N GLY A 462 -3.02 -17.34 0.88
CA GLY A 462 -3.28 -18.77 0.96
C GLY A 462 -2.05 -19.60 0.56
N GLY A 463 -1.33 -19.20 -0.50
CA GLY A 463 -0.07 -19.83 -0.89
C GLY A 463 1.05 -19.62 0.14
N LEU A 464 1.10 -18.46 0.80
CA LEU A 464 2.02 -18.23 1.93
C LEU A 464 1.71 -19.18 3.11
N HIS A 465 0.43 -19.36 3.48
CA HIS A 465 0.03 -20.32 4.52
C HIS A 465 0.50 -21.74 4.20
N GLN A 466 0.38 -22.16 2.92
CA GLN A 466 0.92 -23.47 2.49
C GLN A 466 2.44 -23.53 2.65
N SER A 467 3.17 -22.47 2.31
CA SER A 467 4.62 -22.42 2.49
C SER A 467 5.01 -22.53 3.96
N MET A 468 4.29 -21.82 4.86
CA MET A 468 4.51 -21.87 6.30
C MET A 468 4.28 -23.28 6.85
N PHE A 469 3.25 -23.97 6.39
CA PHE A 469 3.04 -25.38 6.69
C PHE A 469 4.22 -26.25 6.25
N TYR A 470 4.69 -26.13 5.00
CA TYR A 470 5.79 -26.95 4.50
C TYR A 470 7.11 -26.72 5.24
N ILE A 471 7.38 -25.51 5.73
CA ILE A 471 8.63 -25.21 6.45
C ILE A 471 8.49 -25.33 7.97
N GLY A 472 7.29 -25.56 8.49
CA GLY A 472 7.00 -25.69 9.92
C GLY A 472 7.07 -24.38 10.69
N ALA A 473 6.65 -23.24 10.09
CA ALA A 473 6.61 -21.93 10.73
C ALA A 473 5.17 -21.55 11.11
N HIS A 474 4.91 -21.25 12.40
CA HIS A 474 3.60 -20.86 12.91
C HIS A 474 3.30 -19.37 12.67
N ASN A 475 4.35 -18.56 12.53
CA ASN A 475 4.26 -17.12 12.34
C ASN A 475 5.41 -16.59 11.46
N ILE A 476 5.29 -15.33 11.01
CA ILE A 476 6.28 -14.70 10.12
C ILE A 476 7.67 -14.64 10.76
N SER A 477 7.77 -14.42 12.08
CA SER A 477 9.08 -14.29 12.74
C SER A 477 9.88 -15.60 12.78
N GLU A 478 9.22 -16.75 12.70
CA GLU A 478 9.87 -18.07 12.62
C GLU A 478 10.38 -18.41 11.23
N MET A 479 9.86 -17.78 10.17
CA MET A 479 10.19 -18.14 8.79
C MET A 479 11.70 -18.07 8.48
N PRO A 480 12.46 -17.05 8.90
CA PRO A 480 13.90 -17.00 8.67
C PRO A 480 14.71 -18.04 9.45
N GLU A 481 14.14 -18.57 10.53
CA GLU A 481 14.79 -19.59 11.38
C GLU A 481 14.50 -21.01 10.88
N ARG A 482 13.29 -21.25 10.42
CA ARG A 482 12.81 -22.55 9.95
C ARG A 482 13.12 -22.80 8.48
N GLY A 483 13.03 -21.76 7.63
CA GLY A 483 13.22 -21.89 6.19
C GLY A 483 14.67 -22.12 5.79
N ARG A 484 14.87 -23.01 4.83
CA ARG A 484 16.18 -23.28 4.21
C ARG A 484 16.02 -23.28 2.70
N PHE A 485 17.00 -22.72 2.01
CA PHE A 485 17.03 -22.69 0.56
C PHE A 485 17.87 -23.79 -0.04
N ILE A 486 17.39 -24.38 -1.15
CA ILE A 486 18.20 -25.10 -2.11
C ILE A 486 18.30 -24.29 -3.39
N ARG A 487 19.50 -24.17 -3.95
CA ARG A 487 19.67 -23.56 -5.28
C ARG A 487 19.25 -24.56 -6.34
N ILE A 488 18.60 -24.09 -7.37
CA ILE A 488 18.15 -24.88 -8.51
C ILE A 488 18.80 -24.41 -9.80
N THR A 489 18.77 -25.25 -10.81
CA THR A 489 19.21 -24.94 -12.17
C THR A 489 18.01 -24.47 -13.00
N ASP A 490 18.26 -23.95 -14.21
CA ASP A 490 17.19 -23.65 -15.19
C ASP A 490 16.31 -24.88 -15.50
N ALA A 491 16.88 -26.09 -15.43
CA ALA A 491 16.12 -27.31 -15.59
C ALA A 491 15.18 -27.54 -14.40
N GLY A 492 15.65 -27.32 -13.16
CA GLY A 492 14.83 -27.39 -11.96
C GLY A 492 13.74 -26.30 -11.92
N LEU A 493 14.03 -25.12 -12.45
CA LEU A 493 13.00 -24.07 -12.59
C LEU A 493 11.90 -24.51 -13.57
N ARG A 494 12.26 -25.10 -14.72
CA ARG A 494 11.27 -25.63 -15.68
C ARG A 494 10.45 -26.77 -15.09
N GLU A 495 11.08 -27.68 -14.33
CA GLU A 495 10.40 -28.76 -13.61
C GLU A 495 9.40 -28.21 -12.57
N SER A 496 9.67 -27.04 -11.98
CA SER A 496 8.80 -26.39 -10.98
C SER A 496 7.49 -25.85 -11.58
N HIS A 497 7.42 -25.67 -12.88
CA HIS A 497 6.20 -25.24 -13.59
C HIS A 497 5.49 -26.46 -14.21
N PRO A 498 4.16 -26.40 -14.41
CA PRO A 498 3.46 -27.42 -15.18
C PRO A 498 4.12 -27.62 -16.56
N HIS A 499 4.48 -28.84 -16.87
CA HIS A 499 5.12 -29.24 -18.12
C HIS A 499 4.49 -30.53 -18.67
N ASP A 500 4.68 -30.77 -19.97
CA ASP A 500 4.16 -31.95 -20.69
C ASP A 500 2.64 -32.11 -20.65
N ILE A 501 1.89 -31.03 -20.40
CA ILE A 501 0.43 -30.99 -20.44
C ILE A 501 -0.08 -29.77 -21.22
N VAL A 502 -1.29 -29.87 -21.74
CA VAL A 502 -2.06 -28.73 -22.22
C VAL A 502 -3.05 -28.33 -21.11
N MET A 503 -2.89 -27.13 -20.56
CA MET A 503 -3.83 -26.64 -19.54
C MET A 503 -5.21 -26.42 -20.17
N THR A 504 -6.22 -27.08 -19.63
CA THR A 504 -7.62 -26.94 -20.05
C THR A 504 -8.41 -26.00 -19.15
N ALA A 505 -7.89 -25.69 -17.96
CA ALA A 505 -8.43 -24.70 -17.03
C ALA A 505 -7.27 -23.97 -16.34
N GLU A 506 -7.40 -22.66 -16.22
CA GLU A 506 -6.45 -21.83 -15.48
C GLU A 506 -6.74 -21.93 -13.98
N ALA A 507 -5.70 -22.12 -13.15
CA ALA A 507 -5.84 -22.03 -11.70
C ALA A 507 -5.82 -20.54 -11.28
N PRO A 508 -6.61 -20.14 -10.26
CA PRO A 508 -6.70 -18.73 -9.87
C PRO A 508 -5.38 -18.15 -9.34
N ASN A 509 -4.47 -19.02 -8.90
CA ASN A 509 -3.16 -18.66 -8.33
C ASN A 509 -1.98 -18.97 -9.27
N TYR A 510 -2.25 -19.44 -10.48
CA TYR A 510 -1.22 -19.75 -11.46
C TYR A 510 -1.64 -19.28 -12.85
N SER A 511 -0.89 -18.34 -13.39
CA SER A 511 -0.91 -17.96 -14.81
C SER A 511 0.40 -18.42 -15.45
N GLY A 512 0.33 -19.23 -16.49
CA GLY A 512 1.53 -19.65 -17.22
C GLY A 512 2.34 -18.44 -17.71
N ARG A 513 3.66 -18.57 -17.80
CA ARG A 513 4.50 -17.57 -18.48
C ARG A 513 4.04 -17.54 -19.95
N GLN A 514 3.56 -16.38 -20.41
CA GLN A 514 3.29 -16.11 -21.83
C GLN A 514 4.60 -15.87 -22.56
#